data_140e6cfd4740975f3ff09808c6559d0b
#
_entry.id   140e6cfd4740975f3ff09808c6559d0b
#
_cell.length_a   1.000
_cell.length_b   1.000
_cell.length_c   1.000
_cell.angle_alpha   90.00
_cell.angle_beta   90.00
_cell.angle_gamma   90.00
#
_symmetry.space_group_name_H-M   'P 1'
#
loop_
_entity.id
_entity.type
_entity.pdbx_description
1 polymer ?
#
loop_
_entity_poly.entity_id
_entity_poly.type
_entity_poly.pdbx_seq_one_letter_code
_entity_poly.pdbx_strand_id
1 'polypeptide(L)'
;MDAKTKIDILINSAGITGSTTELWNYDYEEWKKIIDINLHGTFNCCKSVVPHMIKNNYGRIVNIASVSGKDGNAKASAYSSSKAGVIALTKSLGKELADKNIAVNAVTPAGAKTRILDQMSKEHVQRMLSKVPRARFLELEELTSMVCWLSSTENSFSTAAVFDISGGRSTY
;
A
#
# COMPACT_ATOMS: atom_id res chain seq x y z
N MET A 1 6.66 -5.20 -26.74
CA MET A 1 7.48 -4.11 -26.14
C MET A 1 8.87 -4.24 -26.70
N ASP A 2 9.33 -3.17 -27.33
CA ASP A 2 10.68 -3.12 -27.88
C ASP A 2 11.73 -3.39 -26.81
N ALA A 3 12.77 -4.18 -27.15
CA ALA A 3 13.82 -4.62 -26.24
C ALA A 3 14.65 -3.50 -25.57
N LYS A 4 14.27 -2.24 -25.75
CA LYS A 4 14.94 -1.04 -25.22
C LYS A 4 14.20 -0.36 -24.08
N THR A 5 12.96 -0.76 -23.73
CA THR A 5 12.19 -0.11 -22.66
C THR A 5 12.56 -0.74 -21.33
N LYS A 6 13.24 0.02 -20.47
CA LYS A 6 13.63 -0.35 -19.12
C LYS A 6 12.53 0.05 -18.14
N ILE A 7 12.14 -0.84 -17.24
CA ILE A 7 11.23 -0.53 -16.13
C ILE A 7 12.06 -0.61 -14.85
N ASP A 8 12.36 0.53 -14.27
CA ASP A 8 13.20 0.64 -13.08
C ASP A 8 12.36 0.81 -11.79
N ILE A 9 11.17 1.40 -11.89
CA ILE A 9 10.33 1.71 -10.73
C ILE A 9 8.88 1.26 -10.99
N LEU A 10 8.28 0.62 -10.00
CA LEU A 10 6.86 0.30 -9.96
C LEU A 10 6.25 0.81 -8.66
N ILE A 11 5.24 1.67 -8.77
CA ILE A 11 4.46 2.14 -7.63
C ILE A 11 3.02 1.65 -7.78
N ASN A 12 2.61 0.71 -6.92
CA ASN A 12 1.25 0.20 -6.87
C ASN A 12 0.42 1.03 -5.87
N SER A 13 -0.34 1.99 -6.38
CA SER A 13 -1.16 2.90 -5.57
C SER A 13 -2.67 2.76 -5.82
N ALA A 14 -3.09 2.02 -6.85
CA ALA A 14 -4.49 1.79 -7.13
C ALA A 14 -5.18 1.01 -6.00
N GLY A 15 -6.42 1.40 -5.68
CA GLY A 15 -7.20 0.70 -4.67
C GLY A 15 -8.54 1.37 -4.38
N ILE A 16 -9.47 0.58 -3.86
CA ILE A 16 -10.80 1.03 -3.41
C ILE A 16 -11.04 0.56 -1.98
N THR A 17 -11.89 1.29 -1.24
CA THR A 17 -12.22 0.97 0.15
C THR A 17 -13.42 0.06 0.31
N GLY A 18 -14.43 0.21 -0.56
CA GLY A 18 -15.72 -0.48 -0.46
C GLY A 18 -16.62 0.10 0.62
N SER A 19 -17.73 -0.60 0.86
CA SER A 19 -18.75 -0.24 1.83
C SER A 19 -18.27 -0.38 3.27
N THR A 20 -18.86 0.42 4.16
CA THR A 20 -18.66 0.36 5.61
C THR A 20 -19.79 -0.45 6.22
N THR A 21 -19.59 -1.76 6.38
CA THR A 21 -20.60 -2.69 6.91
C THR A 21 -19.95 -3.83 7.70
N GLU A 22 -20.73 -4.49 8.54
CA GLU A 22 -20.28 -5.66 9.29
C GLU A 22 -20.00 -6.84 8.35
N LEU A 23 -19.04 -7.70 8.73
CA LEU A 23 -18.60 -8.83 7.91
C LEU A 23 -19.76 -9.74 7.48
N TRP A 24 -20.69 -10.05 8.38
CA TRP A 24 -21.82 -10.94 8.11
C TRP A 24 -22.90 -10.35 7.21
N ASN A 25 -22.86 -9.03 6.96
CA ASN A 25 -23.73 -8.29 6.04
C ASN A 25 -23.01 -7.88 4.75
N TYR A 26 -21.74 -8.27 4.59
CA TYR A 26 -20.93 -7.83 3.45
C TYR A 26 -21.42 -8.51 2.16
N ASP A 27 -21.64 -7.73 1.11
CA ASP A 27 -21.93 -8.27 -0.22
C ASP A 27 -20.68 -9.00 -0.78
N TYR A 28 -20.87 -10.23 -1.24
CA TYR A 28 -19.76 -11.06 -1.71
C TYR A 28 -19.11 -10.54 -2.98
N GLU A 29 -19.91 -10.01 -3.91
CA GLU A 29 -19.37 -9.49 -5.17
C GLU A 29 -18.58 -8.19 -4.94
N GLU A 30 -19.02 -7.35 -4.00
CA GLU A 30 -18.24 -6.20 -3.58
C GLU A 30 -16.95 -6.61 -2.88
N TRP A 31 -16.99 -7.60 -1.98
CA TRP A 31 -15.80 -8.18 -1.35
C TRP A 31 -14.79 -8.65 -2.40
N LYS A 32 -15.24 -9.46 -3.35
CA LYS A 32 -14.42 -9.98 -4.44
C LYS A 32 -13.79 -8.86 -5.26
N LYS A 33 -14.59 -7.85 -5.65
CA LYS A 33 -14.11 -6.68 -6.40
C LYS A 33 -12.99 -5.94 -5.67
N ILE A 34 -13.08 -5.79 -4.34
CA ILE A 34 -12.05 -5.13 -3.55
C ILE A 34 -10.75 -5.95 -3.54
N ILE A 35 -10.86 -7.26 -3.36
CA ILE A 35 -9.70 -8.17 -3.43
C ILE A 35 -9.08 -8.14 -4.83
N ASP A 36 -9.90 -8.21 -5.87
CA ASP A 36 -9.43 -8.20 -7.26
C ASP A 36 -8.66 -6.92 -7.60
N ILE A 37 -9.17 -5.75 -7.21
CA ILE A 37 -8.50 -4.48 -7.50
C ILE A 37 -7.26 -4.30 -6.61
N ASN A 38 -7.40 -4.45 -5.29
CA ASN A 38 -6.35 -4.06 -4.36
C ASN A 38 -5.21 -5.07 -4.29
N LEU A 39 -5.52 -6.37 -4.30
CA LEU A 39 -4.53 -7.43 -4.11
C LEU A 39 -4.13 -8.08 -5.44
N HIS A 40 -5.07 -8.59 -6.22
CA HIS A 40 -4.75 -9.23 -7.50
C HIS A 40 -4.18 -8.21 -8.50
N GLY A 41 -4.67 -6.96 -8.49
CA GLY A 41 -4.09 -5.87 -9.30
C GLY A 41 -2.62 -5.64 -8.95
N THR A 42 -2.28 -5.54 -7.67
CA THR A 42 -0.89 -5.39 -7.19
C THR A 42 -0.04 -6.61 -7.60
N PHE A 43 -0.55 -7.82 -7.40
CA PHE A 43 0.12 -9.06 -7.82
C PHE A 43 0.40 -9.07 -9.33
N ASN A 44 -0.60 -8.74 -10.16
CA ASN A 44 -0.47 -8.75 -11.61
C ASN A 44 0.59 -7.76 -12.11
N CYS A 45 0.62 -6.55 -11.54
CA CYS A 45 1.65 -5.56 -11.86
C CYS A 45 3.06 -6.06 -11.48
N CYS A 46 3.23 -6.58 -10.27
CA CYS A 46 4.50 -7.15 -9.81
C CYS A 46 4.94 -8.31 -10.72
N LYS A 47 4.04 -9.27 -10.98
CA LYS A 47 4.31 -10.42 -11.85
C LYS A 47 4.77 -10.03 -13.26
N SER A 48 4.18 -8.96 -13.80
CA SER A 48 4.51 -8.49 -15.16
C SER A 48 5.86 -7.75 -15.21
N VAL A 49 6.21 -7.01 -14.15
CA VAL A 49 7.39 -6.11 -14.15
C VAL A 49 8.66 -6.80 -13.65
N VAL A 50 8.55 -7.70 -12.67
CA VAL A 50 9.70 -8.35 -12.02
C VAL A 50 10.65 -9.06 -13.01
N PRO A 51 10.18 -9.81 -14.04
CA PRO A 51 11.10 -10.40 -15.01
C PRO A 51 12.00 -9.40 -15.74
N HIS A 52 11.47 -8.19 -16.02
CA HIS A 52 12.25 -7.11 -16.64
C HIS A 52 13.30 -6.54 -15.68
N MET A 53 12.93 -6.35 -14.40
CA MET A 53 13.84 -5.89 -13.36
C MET A 53 14.96 -6.91 -13.10
N ILE A 54 14.64 -8.21 -13.06
CA ILE A 54 15.64 -9.30 -12.92
C ILE A 54 16.64 -9.25 -14.07
N LYS A 55 16.17 -9.15 -15.33
CA LYS A 55 17.03 -9.07 -16.50
C LYS A 55 18.02 -7.90 -16.44
N ASN A 56 17.59 -6.76 -15.87
CA ASN A 56 18.40 -5.56 -15.75
C ASN A 56 19.21 -5.50 -14.44
N ASN A 57 18.98 -6.45 -13.53
CA ASN A 57 19.49 -6.44 -12.15
C ASN A 57 19.28 -5.10 -11.43
N TYR A 58 18.11 -4.50 -11.63
CA TYR A 58 17.73 -3.26 -10.96
C TYR A 58 16.21 -3.13 -10.89
N GLY A 59 15.70 -2.73 -9.72
CA GLY A 59 14.29 -2.41 -9.56
C GLY A 59 13.95 -1.84 -8.18
N ARG A 60 12.93 -0.97 -8.15
CA ARG A 60 12.33 -0.43 -6.93
C ARG A 60 10.82 -0.60 -7.02
N ILE A 61 10.26 -1.39 -6.14
CA ILE A 61 8.81 -1.63 -6.07
C ILE A 61 8.29 -1.08 -4.74
N VAL A 62 7.32 -0.17 -4.82
CA VAL A 62 6.64 0.41 -3.66
C VAL A 62 5.15 0.10 -3.73
N ASN A 63 4.66 -0.68 -2.79
CA ASN A 63 3.25 -1.05 -2.69
C ASN A 63 2.56 -0.19 -1.62
N ILE A 64 1.56 0.60 -2.01
CA ILE A 64 0.77 1.40 -1.07
C ILE A 64 -0.27 0.49 -0.41
N ALA A 65 0.06 0.04 0.79
CA ALA A 65 -0.85 -0.73 1.64
C ALA A 65 -1.76 0.21 2.44
N SER A 66 -1.91 -0.02 3.74
CA SER A 66 -2.65 0.82 4.68
C SER A 66 -2.35 0.39 6.10
N VAL A 67 -2.45 1.29 7.05
CA VAL A 67 -2.50 0.95 8.47
C VAL A 67 -3.64 -0.04 8.79
N SER A 68 -4.74 0.00 8.03
CA SER A 68 -5.84 -0.97 8.17
C SER A 68 -5.43 -2.40 7.80
N GLY A 69 -4.39 -2.59 7.00
CA GLY A 69 -3.81 -3.91 6.72
C GLY A 69 -2.96 -4.46 7.87
N LYS A 70 -2.50 -3.60 8.79
CA LYS A 70 -1.78 -3.98 10.01
C LYS A 70 -2.75 -4.25 11.16
N ASP A 71 -3.61 -3.25 11.47
CA ASP A 71 -4.44 -3.25 12.67
C ASP A 71 -5.81 -3.92 12.46
N GLY A 72 -6.26 -4.08 11.20
CA GLY A 72 -7.66 -4.25 10.90
C GLY A 72 -8.46 -2.96 11.09
N ASN A 73 -9.64 -2.89 10.50
CA ASN A 73 -10.57 -1.79 10.76
C ASN A 73 -12.00 -2.34 10.77
N ALA A 74 -12.70 -2.14 11.88
CA ALA A 74 -14.09 -2.58 12.01
C ALA A 74 -14.94 -2.04 10.86
N LYS A 75 -15.82 -2.88 10.32
CA LYS A 75 -16.72 -2.57 9.20
C LYS A 75 -16.02 -2.32 7.85
N ALA A 76 -14.72 -2.68 7.73
CA ALA A 76 -13.94 -2.56 6.50
C ALA A 76 -13.11 -3.84 6.26
N SER A 77 -13.70 -5.00 6.49
CA SER A 77 -13.00 -6.29 6.48
C SER A 77 -12.39 -6.62 5.11
N ALA A 78 -13.09 -6.38 4.00
CA ALA A 78 -12.56 -6.61 2.66
C ALA A 78 -11.31 -5.74 2.38
N TYR A 79 -11.41 -4.45 2.68
CA TYR A 79 -10.29 -3.52 2.52
C TYR A 79 -9.09 -3.93 3.39
N SER A 80 -9.33 -4.18 4.68
CA SER A 80 -8.27 -4.58 5.62
C SER A 80 -7.58 -5.87 5.18
N SER A 81 -8.35 -6.88 4.78
CA SER A 81 -7.83 -8.15 4.26
C SER A 81 -7.01 -7.96 2.99
N SER A 82 -7.51 -7.15 2.04
CA SER A 82 -6.77 -6.86 0.80
C SER A 82 -5.43 -6.18 1.07
N LYS A 83 -5.40 -5.20 1.99
CA LYS A 83 -4.17 -4.45 2.34
C LYS A 83 -3.21 -5.27 3.19
N ALA A 84 -3.70 -6.19 4.04
CA ALA A 84 -2.88 -7.19 4.72
C ALA A 84 -2.25 -8.16 3.71
N GLY A 85 -3.00 -8.59 2.70
CA GLY A 85 -2.49 -9.40 1.59
C GLY A 85 -1.36 -8.71 0.82
N VAL A 86 -1.51 -7.40 0.54
CA VAL A 86 -0.45 -6.59 -0.10
C VAL A 86 0.82 -6.53 0.76
N ILE A 87 0.68 -6.40 2.08
CA ILE A 87 1.83 -6.44 3.01
C ILE A 87 2.53 -7.80 2.93
N ALA A 88 1.78 -8.89 2.99
CA ALA A 88 2.34 -10.25 2.91
C ALA A 88 3.02 -10.51 1.56
N LEU A 89 2.37 -10.13 0.44
CA LEU A 89 2.93 -10.21 -0.91
C LEU A 89 4.26 -9.45 -1.01
N THR A 90 4.32 -8.23 -0.47
CA THR A 90 5.53 -7.40 -0.45
C THR A 90 6.67 -8.11 0.26
N LYS A 91 6.40 -8.69 1.44
CA LYS A 91 7.41 -9.40 2.24
C LYS A 91 7.92 -10.65 1.52
N SER A 92 7.04 -11.43 0.89
CA SER A 92 7.41 -12.62 0.13
C SER A 92 8.28 -12.24 -1.05
N LEU A 93 7.81 -11.34 -1.91
CA LEU A 93 8.52 -10.92 -3.11
C LEU A 93 9.87 -10.25 -2.80
N GLY A 94 9.92 -9.43 -1.74
CA GLY A 94 11.17 -8.79 -1.32
C GLY A 94 12.23 -9.80 -0.85
N LYS A 95 11.81 -10.91 -0.21
CA LYS A 95 12.71 -12.01 0.16
C LYS A 95 13.16 -12.82 -1.05
N GLU A 96 12.28 -13.08 -2.01
CA GLU A 96 12.59 -13.80 -3.24
C GLU A 96 13.62 -13.06 -4.13
N LEU A 97 13.70 -11.73 -3.99
CA LEU A 97 14.58 -10.87 -4.78
C LEU A 97 15.76 -10.30 -3.99
N ALA A 98 15.98 -10.75 -2.75
CA ALA A 98 16.96 -10.18 -1.83
C ALA A 98 18.42 -10.34 -2.29
N ASP A 99 18.71 -11.30 -3.16
CA ASP A 99 20.02 -11.53 -3.77
C ASP A 99 20.30 -10.63 -5.01
N LYS A 100 19.34 -9.78 -5.39
CA LYS A 100 19.39 -8.90 -6.56
C LYS A 100 19.34 -7.44 -6.14
N ASN A 101 19.77 -6.53 -7.02
CA ASN A 101 19.60 -5.10 -6.79
C ASN A 101 18.13 -4.65 -7.03
N ILE A 102 17.19 -5.39 -6.42
CA ILE A 102 15.76 -5.12 -6.50
C ILE A 102 15.21 -5.02 -5.08
N ALA A 103 14.63 -3.87 -4.74
CA ALA A 103 13.99 -3.66 -3.45
C ALA A 103 12.46 -3.61 -3.60
N VAL A 104 11.76 -4.33 -2.72
CA VAL A 104 10.29 -4.38 -2.69
C VAL A 104 9.82 -4.03 -1.29
N ASN A 105 9.13 -2.90 -1.16
CA ASN A 105 8.69 -2.38 0.13
C ASN A 105 7.21 -1.97 0.10
N ALA A 106 6.57 -1.99 1.26
CA ALA A 106 5.23 -1.46 1.45
C ALA A 106 5.26 -0.18 2.30
N VAL A 107 4.32 0.72 2.02
CA VAL A 107 4.03 1.88 2.87
C VAL A 107 2.63 1.71 3.45
N THR A 108 2.46 1.99 4.75
CA THR A 108 1.18 1.87 5.47
C THR A 108 0.71 3.23 5.99
N PRO A 109 0.08 4.04 5.12
CA PRO A 109 -0.45 5.33 5.54
C PRO A 109 -1.71 5.18 6.41
N ALA A 110 -1.90 6.15 7.31
CA ALA A 110 -3.20 6.46 7.89
C ALA A 110 -4.04 7.30 6.91
N GLY A 111 -5.12 7.92 7.40
CA GLY A 111 -5.92 8.82 6.57
C GLY A 111 -5.09 10.00 6.05
N ALA A 112 -5.05 10.16 4.74
CA ALA A 112 -4.37 11.27 4.09
C ALA A 112 -5.36 12.41 3.77
N LYS A 113 -4.85 13.63 3.77
CA LYS A 113 -5.62 14.83 3.42
C LYS A 113 -5.85 14.87 1.92
N THR A 114 -6.99 14.38 1.50
CA THR A 114 -7.40 14.33 0.09
C THR A 114 -8.78 14.96 -0.07
N ARG A 115 -9.16 15.28 -1.30
CA ARG A 115 -10.48 15.86 -1.61
C ARG A 115 -11.67 15.04 -1.09
N ILE A 116 -11.47 13.76 -0.78
CA ILE A 116 -12.51 12.90 -0.24
C ILE A 116 -12.93 13.34 1.19
N LEU A 117 -12.04 14.01 1.94
CA LEU A 117 -12.36 14.51 3.28
C LEU A 117 -13.43 15.62 3.23
N ASP A 118 -13.46 16.40 2.15
CA ASP A 118 -14.44 17.49 1.97
C ASP A 118 -15.87 16.94 1.80
N GLN A 119 -16.01 15.65 1.48
CA GLN A 119 -17.27 14.96 1.28
C GLN A 119 -17.73 14.18 2.53
N MET A 120 -16.93 14.16 3.59
CA MET A 120 -17.21 13.43 4.84
C MET A 120 -17.86 14.33 5.87
N SER A 121 -18.71 13.74 6.75
CA SER A 121 -19.25 14.47 7.88
C SER A 121 -18.14 14.82 8.90
N LYS A 122 -18.33 15.92 9.60
CA LYS A 122 -17.38 16.37 10.65
C LYS A 122 -17.15 15.30 11.72
N GLU A 123 -18.20 14.56 12.09
CA GLU A 123 -18.16 13.48 13.07
C GLU A 123 -17.31 12.32 12.57
N HIS A 124 -17.40 12.01 11.27
CA HIS A 124 -16.60 10.95 10.66
C HIS A 124 -15.10 11.34 10.63
N VAL A 125 -14.81 12.57 10.22
CA VAL A 125 -13.45 13.15 10.24
C VAL A 125 -12.86 13.12 11.65
N GLN A 126 -13.62 13.56 12.67
CA GLN A 126 -13.21 13.54 14.07
C GLN A 126 -12.89 12.10 14.55
N ARG A 127 -13.73 11.13 14.20
CA ARG A 127 -13.51 9.71 14.52
C ARG A 127 -12.25 9.15 13.86
N MET A 128 -11.93 9.57 12.65
CA MET A 128 -10.69 9.18 11.99
C MET A 128 -9.48 9.78 12.70
N LEU A 129 -9.54 11.07 13.04
CA LEU A 129 -8.46 11.79 13.72
C LEU A 129 -8.20 11.26 15.13
N SER A 130 -9.25 10.90 15.89
CA SER A 130 -9.08 10.36 17.24
C SER A 130 -8.25 9.08 17.32
N LYS A 131 -8.07 8.38 16.19
CA LYS A 131 -7.21 7.19 16.09
C LYS A 131 -5.74 7.53 15.79
N VAL A 132 -5.41 8.78 15.48
CA VAL A 132 -4.08 9.19 15.06
C VAL A 132 -3.44 10.04 16.18
N PRO A 133 -2.41 9.57 16.90
CA PRO A 133 -1.77 10.30 17.99
C PRO A 133 -1.23 11.68 17.58
N ARG A 134 -0.80 11.86 16.32
CA ARG A 134 -0.39 13.17 15.81
C ARG A 134 -1.54 14.18 15.62
N ALA A 135 -2.80 13.76 15.85
CA ALA A 135 -4.02 14.58 15.83
C ALA A 135 -4.24 15.37 14.51
N ARG A 136 -3.67 14.92 13.41
CA ARG A 136 -3.88 15.47 12.06
C ARG A 136 -3.84 14.38 11.01
N PHE A 137 -4.37 14.69 9.83
CA PHE A 137 -4.19 13.84 8.65
C PHE A 137 -2.75 13.92 8.12
N LEU A 138 -2.36 12.87 7.42
CA LEU A 138 -1.14 12.82 6.64
C LEU A 138 -1.24 13.81 5.46
N GLU A 139 -0.25 14.67 5.28
CA GLU A 139 -0.14 15.49 4.08
C GLU A 139 0.43 14.65 2.93
N LEU A 140 0.01 14.94 1.69
CA LEU A 140 0.42 14.14 0.53
C LEU A 140 1.94 14.23 0.28
N GLU A 141 2.52 15.37 0.57
CA GLU A 141 3.96 15.63 0.47
C GLU A 141 4.79 14.73 1.40
N GLU A 142 4.27 14.42 2.59
CA GLU A 142 4.93 13.51 3.53
C GLU A 142 4.95 12.07 2.99
N LEU A 143 3.82 11.63 2.38
CA LEU A 143 3.74 10.32 1.75
C LEU A 143 4.65 10.24 0.52
N THR A 144 4.59 11.24 -0.36
CA THR A 144 5.39 11.26 -1.60
C THR A 144 6.88 11.30 -1.30
N SER A 145 7.34 12.03 -0.29
CA SER A 145 8.73 12.05 0.14
C SER A 145 9.23 10.65 0.51
N MET A 146 8.45 9.89 1.28
CA MET A 146 8.80 8.50 1.62
C MET A 146 8.82 7.59 0.39
N VAL A 147 7.83 7.70 -0.49
CA VAL A 147 7.74 6.90 -1.72
C VAL A 147 8.91 7.22 -2.65
N CYS A 148 9.27 8.50 -2.81
CA CYS A 148 10.41 8.92 -3.62
C CYS A 148 11.71 8.34 -3.09
N TRP A 149 11.96 8.41 -1.78
CA TRP A 149 13.15 7.80 -1.18
C TRP A 149 13.19 6.29 -1.39
N LEU A 150 12.08 5.58 -1.15
CA LEU A 150 11.98 4.13 -1.37
C LEU A 150 12.21 3.73 -2.84
N SER A 151 11.92 4.63 -3.77
CA SER A 151 12.08 4.44 -5.22
C SER A 151 13.45 4.88 -5.73
N SER A 152 14.26 5.54 -4.92
CA SER A 152 15.57 6.07 -5.29
C SER A 152 16.69 5.03 -5.13
N THR A 153 17.88 5.37 -5.62
CA THR A 153 19.11 4.59 -5.43
C THR A 153 19.62 4.64 -3.99
N GLU A 154 19.20 5.63 -3.19
CA GLU A 154 19.57 5.75 -1.77
C GLU A 154 18.99 4.59 -0.93
N ASN A 155 17.83 4.05 -1.34
CA ASN A 155 17.30 2.81 -0.77
C ASN A 155 18.04 1.60 -1.37
N SER A 156 19.24 1.33 -0.89
CA SER A 156 20.08 0.23 -1.35
C SER A 156 20.01 -1.03 -0.49
N PHE A 157 19.48 -0.94 0.73
CA PHE A 157 19.51 -2.05 1.72
C PHE A 157 18.12 -2.48 2.22
N SER A 158 17.11 -1.59 2.20
CA SER A 158 15.78 -1.93 2.72
C SER A 158 14.95 -2.64 1.66
N THR A 159 14.61 -3.91 1.92
CA THR A 159 13.68 -4.72 1.13
C THR A 159 12.81 -5.56 2.06
N ALA A 160 11.66 -6.03 1.58
CA ALA A 160 10.66 -6.79 2.35
C ALA A 160 10.14 -6.05 3.60
N ALA A 161 10.35 -4.75 3.68
CA ALA A 161 10.00 -3.93 4.83
C ALA A 161 8.62 -3.27 4.67
N VAL A 162 8.05 -2.90 5.81
CA VAL A 162 6.78 -2.16 5.90
C VAL A 162 7.06 -0.84 6.60
N PHE A 163 7.00 0.24 5.84
CA PHE A 163 7.25 1.59 6.31
C PHE A 163 5.95 2.21 6.79
N ASP A 164 5.87 2.43 8.11
CA ASP A 164 4.70 3.05 8.71
C ASP A 164 4.72 4.57 8.53
N ILE A 165 3.59 5.12 8.10
CA ILE A 165 3.36 6.55 8.05
C ILE A 165 1.95 6.86 8.59
N SER A 166 1.65 6.28 9.76
CA SER A 166 0.33 6.33 10.38
C SER A 166 0.17 7.43 11.43
N GLY A 167 1.22 8.22 11.68
CA GLY A 167 1.21 9.24 12.73
C GLY A 167 1.13 8.66 14.14
N GLY A 168 1.68 7.46 14.33
CA GLY A 168 1.71 6.74 15.60
C GLY A 168 0.46 5.87 15.87
N ARG A 169 -0.45 5.72 14.89
CA ARG A 169 -1.63 4.87 15.05
C ARG A 169 -1.26 3.40 15.15
N SER A 170 -0.28 2.95 14.37
CA SER A 170 0.23 1.59 14.42
C SER A 170 1.71 1.62 14.79
N THR A 171 2.18 0.65 15.58
CA THR A 171 3.53 0.65 16.18
C THR A 171 4.38 -0.58 15.86
N TYR A 172 3.94 -1.43 14.92
CA TYR A 172 4.69 -2.63 14.50
C TYR A 172 4.80 -2.77 13.00
#